data_34772588c33c989c73e05e39996cb8c1
#
_entry.id   34772588c33c989c73e05e39996cb8c1
#
_cell.length_a   1.000
_cell.length_b   1.000
_cell.length_c   1.000
_cell.angle_alpha   90.00
_cell.angle_beta   90.00
_cell.angle_gamma   90.00
#
_symmetry.space_group_name_H-M   'P 1'
#
loop_
_entity.id
_entity.type
_entity.pdbx_description
1 polymer ?
#
loop_
_entity_poly.entity_id
_entity_poly.type
_entity_poly.pdbx_seq_one_letter_code
_entity_poly.pdbx_strand_id
1 'polypeptide(L)'
;LVGSEMCIRDSTFTDSGGFQVLSLGAGFKKTLAMDVSQLTEADVIAADADRKAMVDDDGVTFRSPLNGDLHRFTPEVSMGIQHHLGADIMFSFDELTTLMNTRAYQEEALERTRRWAERCLAEHRRLTEVRSGKPYQALFGVIQGAQYQDLRRRACRDLAGMEIDGQCFDGFGIGGAIEKANLGRIVTWCAEELPEDRPRHLLGISEPDDLFAACRAGADTFDCVNPSRVARNAAIYTVDGRYNVDTARFRRDFGPLEDDCDCYTCTHYSRAYIHHLFKAKELLANTLATIHNERWTVRLVDQIRGAMCSGDLDAFETEFMGRWNANGGRLAKVN
;
A
#
# COMPACT_ATOMS: atom_id res chain seq x y z
N LEU A 1 14.09 -0.52 -12.46
CA LEU A 1 13.52 0.81 -12.16
C LEU A 1 14.38 1.96 -12.71
N VAL A 2 15.54 1.66 -13.29
CA VAL A 2 16.42 2.68 -13.87
C VAL A 2 15.79 3.18 -15.16
N GLY A 3 15.46 4.46 -15.23
CA GLY A 3 15.00 5.12 -16.45
C GLY A 3 13.52 5.45 -16.52
N SER A 4 12.71 5.22 -15.47
CA SER A 4 11.37 5.80 -15.44
C SER A 4 11.46 7.28 -15.04
N GLU A 5 10.72 8.15 -15.73
CA GLU A 5 10.63 9.57 -15.35
C GLU A 5 10.13 9.76 -13.91
N MET A 6 9.32 8.84 -13.39
CA MET A 6 8.88 8.80 -12.00
C MET A 6 10.06 8.72 -11.02
N CYS A 7 11.04 7.85 -11.27
CA CYS A 7 12.23 7.73 -10.40
C CYS A 7 13.14 8.96 -10.42
N ILE A 8 12.95 9.88 -11.38
CA ILE A 8 13.76 11.10 -11.51
C ILE A 8 13.05 12.31 -10.88
N ARG A 9 11.72 12.32 -10.83
CA ARG A 9 10.92 13.45 -10.41
C ARG A 9 10.32 13.32 -9.03
N ASP A 10 9.91 12.10 -8.66
CA ASP A 10 9.13 11.81 -7.46
C ASP A 10 9.93 10.99 -6.49
N SER A 11 9.57 11.05 -5.19
CA SER A 11 10.20 10.23 -4.17
C SER A 11 9.84 8.75 -4.34
N THR A 12 10.80 7.89 -4.12
CA THR A 12 10.63 6.43 -4.15
C THR A 12 10.51 5.87 -2.74
N PHE A 13 9.61 4.90 -2.56
CA PHE A 13 9.43 4.16 -1.32
C PHE A 13 9.96 2.73 -1.47
N THR A 14 10.55 2.18 -0.41
CA THR A 14 10.80 0.74 -0.26
C THR A 14 10.06 0.20 0.95
N ASP A 15 9.40 -0.96 0.78
CA ASP A 15 8.82 -1.70 1.90
C ASP A 15 9.91 -2.44 2.69
N SER A 16 9.62 -2.71 3.97
CA SER A 16 10.54 -3.38 4.90
C SER A 16 10.78 -4.86 4.61
N GLY A 17 9.83 -5.51 3.90
CA GLY A 17 9.77 -6.96 3.69
C GLY A 17 8.82 -7.69 4.64
N GLY A 18 8.22 -7.03 5.62
CA GLY A 18 7.31 -7.62 6.60
C GLY A 18 6.09 -8.29 5.97
N PHE A 19 5.49 -7.64 4.96
CA PHE A 19 4.38 -8.20 4.20
C PHE A 19 4.74 -9.49 3.46
N GLN A 20 5.90 -9.53 2.80
CA GLN A 20 6.36 -10.69 2.04
C GLN A 20 6.60 -11.88 2.96
N VAL A 21 7.09 -11.65 4.14
CA VAL A 21 7.28 -12.67 5.19
C VAL A 21 5.96 -13.28 5.62
N LEU A 22 4.95 -12.46 5.94
CA LEU A 22 3.60 -12.95 6.25
C LEU A 22 3.06 -13.77 5.08
N SER A 23 3.19 -13.22 3.87
CA SER A 23 2.73 -13.86 2.64
C SER A 23 3.34 -15.25 2.44
N LEU A 24 4.63 -15.44 2.71
CA LEU A 24 5.32 -16.71 2.60
C LEU A 24 4.98 -17.66 3.77
N GLY A 25 4.76 -17.12 4.98
CA GLY A 25 4.48 -17.89 6.20
C GLY A 25 3.07 -18.45 6.27
N ALA A 26 2.10 -17.74 5.74
CA ALA A 26 0.68 -18.05 5.94
C ALA A 26 0.06 -19.01 4.90
N GLY A 27 0.78 -19.42 3.85
CA GLY A 27 0.24 -20.32 2.81
C GLY A 27 -1.00 -19.74 2.13
N PHE A 28 -0.87 -18.67 1.45
CA PHE A 28 -1.90 -17.69 1.09
C PHE A 28 -3.10 -18.18 0.28
N LYS A 29 -4.31 -18.01 0.82
CA LYS A 29 -5.49 -17.77 -0.05
C LYS A 29 -6.35 -16.57 0.35
N LYS A 30 -6.48 -16.21 1.63
CA LYS A 30 -7.38 -15.10 2.08
C LYS A 30 -6.97 -14.39 3.38
N THR A 31 -5.77 -14.51 3.87
CA THR A 31 -5.34 -14.00 5.18
C THR A 31 -5.36 -12.46 5.31
N LEU A 32 -5.46 -11.75 4.20
CA LEU A 32 -5.62 -10.29 4.14
C LEU A 32 -7.02 -9.87 3.67
N ALA A 33 -8.04 -10.70 3.85
CA ALA A 33 -9.39 -10.27 3.60
C ALA A 33 -9.71 -9.09 4.52
N MET A 34 -10.06 -7.95 3.93
CA MET A 34 -10.55 -6.77 4.66
C MET A 34 -11.99 -6.95 5.18
N ASP A 35 -12.58 -8.10 4.91
CA ASP A 35 -13.92 -8.50 5.35
C ASP A 35 -13.84 -9.92 5.92
N VAL A 36 -13.85 -10.03 7.23
CA VAL A 36 -13.81 -11.32 7.96
C VAL A 36 -15.12 -12.10 7.86
N SER A 37 -16.25 -11.46 7.51
CA SER A 37 -17.55 -12.13 7.39
C SER A 37 -17.59 -13.15 6.24
N GLN A 38 -16.66 -13.07 5.30
CA GLN A 38 -16.55 -13.96 4.15
C GLN A 38 -15.51 -15.08 4.34
N LEU A 39 -14.87 -15.17 5.51
CA LEU A 39 -13.89 -16.22 5.81
C LEU A 39 -14.60 -17.51 6.24
N THR A 40 -14.18 -18.62 5.67
CA THR A 40 -14.65 -19.96 6.01
C THR A 40 -13.56 -20.74 6.79
N GLU A 41 -13.92 -21.83 7.50
CA GLU A 41 -12.93 -22.69 8.17
C GLU A 41 -11.82 -23.21 7.24
N ALA A 42 -12.11 -23.33 5.92
CA ALA A 42 -11.14 -23.73 4.90
C ALA A 42 -10.14 -22.61 4.53
N ASP A 43 -10.40 -21.38 4.96
CA ASP A 43 -9.51 -20.22 4.76
C ASP A 43 -8.56 -20.03 5.97
N VAL A 44 -8.69 -20.85 7.01
CA VAL A 44 -7.85 -20.84 8.21
C VAL A 44 -6.47 -21.40 7.91
N ILE A 45 -5.47 -20.79 8.51
CA ILE A 45 -4.03 -21.03 8.36
C ILE A 45 -3.71 -22.53 8.36
N ALA A 46 -2.97 -22.98 7.34
CA ALA A 46 -2.44 -24.34 7.25
C ALA A 46 -1.62 -24.72 8.51
N ALA A 47 -1.66 -26.01 8.90
CA ALA A 47 -0.93 -26.54 10.02
C ALA A 47 0.58 -26.21 9.94
N ASP A 48 1.26 -26.15 11.10
CA ASP A 48 2.68 -25.74 11.25
C ASP A 48 3.67 -26.40 10.27
N ALA A 49 3.34 -27.56 9.73
CA ALA A 49 4.18 -28.31 8.78
C ALA A 49 4.39 -27.62 7.42
N ASP A 50 3.51 -26.69 7.04
CA ASP A 50 3.56 -26.00 5.73
C ASP A 50 4.04 -24.54 5.81
N ARG A 51 4.42 -24.08 6.99
CA ARG A 51 4.90 -22.70 7.17
C ARG A 51 6.28 -22.53 6.52
N LYS A 52 6.34 -21.62 5.56
CA LYS A 52 7.58 -21.26 4.85
C LYS A 52 8.33 -20.10 5.51
N ALA A 53 7.77 -19.49 6.56
CA ALA A 53 8.40 -18.44 7.34
C ALA A 53 8.17 -18.65 8.83
N MET A 54 9.19 -18.34 9.63
CA MET A 54 9.19 -18.39 11.09
C MET A 54 9.66 -17.05 11.63
N VAL A 55 8.89 -16.50 12.59
CA VAL A 55 9.18 -15.24 13.27
C VAL A 55 9.70 -15.57 14.68
N ASP A 56 10.75 -14.89 15.10
CA ASP A 56 11.29 -14.92 16.46
C ASP A 56 11.64 -13.48 16.92
N ASP A 57 12.22 -13.34 18.10
CA ASP A 57 12.52 -12.02 18.67
C ASP A 57 13.57 -11.23 17.88
N ASP A 58 14.44 -11.90 17.15
CA ASP A 58 15.54 -11.28 16.41
C ASP A 58 15.20 -10.99 14.94
N GLY A 59 14.15 -11.60 14.39
CA GLY A 59 13.79 -11.41 12.99
C GLY A 59 12.96 -12.55 12.42
N VAL A 60 13.13 -12.81 11.12
CA VAL A 60 12.36 -13.81 10.38
C VAL A 60 13.26 -14.71 9.57
N THR A 61 13.00 -16.02 9.63
CA THR A 61 13.62 -17.01 8.76
C THR A 61 12.58 -17.51 7.76
N PHE A 62 12.88 -17.48 6.46
CA PHE A 62 11.97 -17.96 5.43
C PHE A 62 12.70 -18.67 4.30
N ARG A 63 11.94 -19.48 3.53
CA ARG A 63 12.44 -20.12 2.32
C ARG A 63 12.05 -19.34 1.07
N SER A 64 13.03 -19.08 0.21
CA SER A 64 12.80 -18.48 -1.10
C SER A 64 11.81 -19.32 -1.92
N PRO A 65 10.74 -18.72 -2.48
CA PRO A 65 9.82 -19.44 -3.34
C PRO A 65 10.44 -19.81 -4.70
N LEU A 66 11.58 -19.22 -5.07
CA LEU A 66 12.23 -19.42 -6.37
C LEU A 66 13.13 -20.66 -6.36
N ASN A 67 13.95 -20.83 -5.33
CA ASN A 67 14.99 -21.86 -5.27
C ASN A 67 15.00 -22.68 -3.97
N GLY A 68 14.17 -22.31 -3.00
CA GLY A 68 14.07 -23.01 -1.72
C GLY A 68 15.17 -22.66 -0.70
N ASP A 69 16.07 -21.75 -1.03
CA ASP A 69 17.13 -21.31 -0.13
C ASP A 69 16.59 -20.68 1.15
N LEU A 70 17.28 -20.90 2.25
CA LEU A 70 16.91 -20.34 3.55
C LEU A 70 17.52 -18.92 3.68
N HIS A 71 16.66 -17.96 4.00
CA HIS A 71 17.03 -16.58 4.24
C HIS A 71 16.70 -16.16 5.68
N ARG A 72 17.55 -15.31 6.23
CA ARG A 72 17.33 -14.65 7.52
C ARG A 72 17.22 -13.15 7.32
N PHE A 73 16.09 -12.57 7.72
CA PHE A 73 15.90 -11.12 7.79
C PHE A 73 15.85 -10.67 9.24
N THR A 74 16.64 -9.66 9.55
CA THR A 74 16.60 -8.91 10.80
C THR A 74 16.33 -7.44 10.48
N PRO A 75 16.02 -6.60 11.48
CA PRO A 75 15.93 -5.15 11.28
C PRO A 75 17.13 -4.57 10.54
N GLU A 76 18.36 -4.96 10.93
CA GLU A 76 19.60 -4.47 10.32
C GLU A 76 19.75 -4.92 8.85
N VAL A 77 19.38 -6.16 8.55
CA VAL A 77 19.40 -6.68 7.17
C VAL A 77 18.41 -5.93 6.30
N SER A 78 17.18 -5.69 6.78
CA SER A 78 16.18 -4.91 6.06
C SER A 78 16.66 -3.48 5.79
N MET A 79 17.21 -2.79 6.81
CA MET A 79 17.77 -1.45 6.64
C MET A 79 18.92 -1.44 5.64
N GLY A 80 19.85 -2.40 5.72
CA GLY A 80 20.95 -2.52 4.79
C GLY A 80 20.49 -2.66 3.33
N ILE A 81 19.50 -3.51 3.08
CA ILE A 81 18.91 -3.70 1.74
C ILE A 81 18.29 -2.41 1.23
N GLN A 82 17.43 -1.75 2.03
CA GLN A 82 16.74 -0.54 1.64
C GLN A 82 17.71 0.62 1.36
N HIS A 83 18.76 0.76 2.19
CA HIS A 83 19.85 1.71 1.94
C HIS A 83 20.60 1.44 0.63
N HIS A 84 20.84 0.17 0.27
CA HIS A 84 21.51 -0.20 -0.98
C HIS A 84 20.60 0.02 -2.20
N LEU A 85 19.30 -0.19 -2.08
CA LEU A 85 18.32 0.14 -3.12
C LEU A 85 18.27 1.64 -3.42
N GLY A 86 18.59 2.48 -2.43
CA GLY A 86 18.69 3.93 -2.61
C GLY A 86 17.34 4.64 -2.67
N ALA A 87 16.29 4.07 -2.08
CA ALA A 87 14.99 4.73 -1.98
C ALA A 87 15.08 6.02 -1.16
N ASP A 88 14.23 6.99 -1.49
CA ASP A 88 14.14 8.26 -0.77
C ASP A 88 13.49 8.08 0.61
N ILE A 89 12.53 7.16 0.70
CA ILE A 89 11.80 6.84 1.91
C ILE A 89 11.79 5.32 2.13
N MET A 90 12.07 4.91 3.36
CA MET A 90 12.14 3.52 3.78
C MET A 90 11.19 3.27 4.95
N PHE A 91 10.77 2.02 5.16
CA PHE A 91 9.99 1.62 6.32
C PHE A 91 10.80 0.76 7.29
N SER A 92 10.59 0.96 8.59
CA SER A 92 11.15 0.08 9.61
C SER A 92 10.59 -1.33 9.47
N PHE A 93 11.43 -2.34 9.77
CA PHE A 93 11.01 -3.73 9.73
C PHE A 93 10.01 -4.01 10.86
N ASP A 94 8.88 -4.60 10.51
CA ASP A 94 7.75 -4.83 11.41
C ASP A 94 7.21 -6.26 11.28
N GLU A 95 6.48 -6.71 12.29
CA GLU A 95 5.71 -7.94 12.20
C GLU A 95 4.27 -7.64 11.84
N LEU A 96 3.93 -7.89 10.58
CA LEU A 96 2.56 -7.81 10.11
C LEU A 96 1.74 -8.97 10.66
N THR A 97 0.61 -8.66 11.29
CA THR A 97 -0.37 -9.62 11.79
C THR A 97 -1.64 -9.63 10.95
N THR A 98 -2.49 -10.65 11.15
CA THR A 98 -3.78 -10.79 10.48
C THR A 98 -4.94 -10.50 11.43
N LEU A 99 -6.14 -10.28 10.90
CA LEU A 99 -7.37 -10.15 11.70
C LEU A 99 -7.72 -11.44 12.48
N MET A 100 -7.13 -12.57 12.11
CA MET A 100 -7.35 -13.89 12.75
C MET A 100 -6.47 -14.11 13.98
N ASN A 101 -5.41 -13.32 14.16
CA ASN A 101 -4.54 -13.46 15.32
C ASN A 101 -5.26 -13.04 16.61
N THR A 102 -5.03 -13.79 17.69
CA THR A 102 -5.59 -13.45 19.01
C THR A 102 -5.05 -12.13 19.51
N ARG A 103 -5.79 -11.47 20.42
CA ARG A 103 -5.34 -10.23 21.03
C ARG A 103 -3.97 -10.39 21.72
N ALA A 104 -3.75 -11.48 22.45
CA ALA A 104 -2.47 -11.75 23.10
C ALA A 104 -1.31 -11.79 22.11
N TYR A 105 -1.50 -12.44 20.96
CA TYR A 105 -0.50 -12.45 19.89
C TYR A 105 -0.29 -11.06 19.27
N GLN A 106 -1.36 -10.27 19.13
CA GLN A 106 -1.25 -8.88 18.65
C GLN A 106 -0.40 -8.02 19.59
N GLU A 107 -0.54 -8.20 20.90
CA GLU A 107 0.25 -7.49 21.92
C GLU A 107 1.73 -7.91 21.86
N GLU A 108 2.01 -9.20 21.69
CA GLU A 108 3.37 -9.74 21.54
C GLU A 108 4.04 -9.24 20.25
N ALA A 109 3.34 -9.31 19.12
CA ALA A 109 3.83 -8.85 17.84
C ALA A 109 4.07 -7.32 17.83
N LEU A 110 3.21 -6.56 18.54
CA LEU A 110 3.38 -5.12 18.68
C LEU A 110 4.66 -4.78 19.46
N GLU A 111 4.93 -5.48 20.56
CA GLU A 111 6.14 -5.28 21.35
C GLU A 111 7.40 -5.70 20.57
N ARG A 112 7.32 -6.77 19.77
CA ARG A 112 8.40 -7.18 18.85
C ARG A 112 8.64 -6.13 17.80
N THR A 113 7.59 -5.61 17.17
CA THR A 113 7.67 -4.51 16.18
C THR A 113 8.32 -3.27 16.80
N ARG A 114 7.99 -2.89 18.03
CA ARG A 114 8.60 -1.78 18.75
C ARG A 114 10.12 -1.98 18.92
N ARG A 115 10.56 -3.15 19.38
CA ARG A 115 11.99 -3.49 19.54
C ARG A 115 12.73 -3.50 18.19
N TRP A 116 12.09 -4.00 17.13
CA TRP A 116 12.65 -3.98 15.79
C TRP A 116 12.75 -2.56 15.23
N ALA A 117 11.76 -1.71 15.50
CA ALA A 117 11.79 -0.29 15.10
C ALA A 117 12.98 0.45 15.74
N GLU A 118 13.26 0.20 17.02
CA GLU A 118 14.44 0.74 17.72
C GLU A 118 15.76 0.30 17.04
N ARG A 119 15.89 -0.97 16.69
CA ARG A 119 17.05 -1.51 15.97
C ARG A 119 17.17 -0.94 14.56
N CYS A 120 16.03 -0.78 13.84
CA CYS A 120 16.01 -0.13 12.53
C CYS A 120 16.51 1.32 12.60
N LEU A 121 16.08 2.07 13.60
CA LEU A 121 16.47 3.47 13.78
C LEU A 121 17.96 3.60 14.08
N ALA A 122 18.50 2.73 14.94
CA ALA A 122 19.92 2.67 15.24
C ALA A 122 20.77 2.33 14.00
N GLU A 123 20.37 1.33 13.24
CA GLU A 123 21.08 0.91 12.02
C GLU A 123 20.95 1.94 10.90
N HIS A 124 19.78 2.55 10.74
CA HIS A 124 19.58 3.64 9.79
C HIS A 124 20.53 4.81 10.05
N ARG A 125 20.65 5.23 11.30
CA ARG A 125 21.62 6.27 11.70
C ARG A 125 23.04 5.88 11.32
N ARG A 126 23.49 4.68 11.73
CA ARG A 126 24.83 4.17 11.42
C ARG A 126 25.09 4.15 9.92
N LEU A 127 24.13 3.66 9.11
CA LEU A 127 24.29 3.60 7.65
C LEU A 127 24.28 5.00 7.01
N THR A 128 23.51 5.94 7.53
CA THR A 128 23.48 7.33 7.07
C THR A 128 24.84 8.01 7.30
N GLU A 129 25.47 7.81 8.46
CA GLU A 129 26.80 8.32 8.76
C GLU A 129 27.88 7.75 7.79
N VAL A 130 27.81 6.45 7.51
CA VAL A 130 28.74 5.78 6.56
C VAL A 130 28.54 6.28 5.13
N ARG A 131 27.32 6.69 4.76
CA ARG A 131 26.97 7.20 3.42
C ARG A 131 27.26 8.68 3.21
N SER A 132 28.17 9.26 3.94
CA SER A 132 28.54 10.69 3.84
C SER A 132 28.65 11.15 2.38
N GLY A 133 27.99 12.27 2.06
CA GLY A 133 27.96 12.85 0.72
C GLY A 133 26.91 12.29 -0.25
N LYS A 134 26.05 11.34 0.17
CA LYS A 134 24.88 10.89 -0.58
C LYS A 134 23.61 11.59 -0.05
N PRO A 135 22.52 11.68 -0.87
CA PRO A 135 21.25 12.20 -0.40
C PRO A 135 20.75 11.45 0.84
N TYR A 136 20.12 12.18 1.74
CA TYR A 136 19.43 11.60 2.91
C TYR A 136 18.28 10.71 2.45
N GLN A 137 18.08 9.59 3.14
CA GLN A 137 16.96 8.70 2.96
C GLN A 137 16.10 8.76 4.22
N ALA A 138 14.83 9.09 4.10
CA ALA A 138 13.92 9.17 5.25
C ALA A 138 13.54 7.76 5.75
N LEU A 139 13.37 7.61 7.06
CA LEU A 139 12.89 6.38 7.68
C LEU A 139 11.53 6.60 8.35
N PHE A 140 10.51 5.84 7.93
CA PHE A 140 9.18 5.84 8.52
C PHE A 140 9.02 4.65 9.47
N GLY A 141 8.51 4.93 10.68
CA GLY A 141 8.12 3.90 11.63
C GLY A 141 6.77 3.26 11.25
N VAL A 142 6.63 1.95 11.37
CA VAL A 142 5.39 1.24 11.01
C VAL A 142 4.49 1.04 12.23
N ILE A 143 3.29 1.62 12.17
CA ILE A 143 2.28 1.54 13.22
C ILE A 143 1.42 0.30 13.00
N GLN A 144 1.52 -0.66 13.91
CA GLN A 144 0.71 -1.87 13.98
C GLN A 144 -0.37 -1.75 15.08
N GLY A 145 -1.14 -2.80 15.36
CA GLY A 145 -2.15 -2.81 16.43
C GLY A 145 -3.54 -3.30 15.99
N ALA A 146 -3.65 -3.83 14.76
CA ALA A 146 -4.88 -4.41 14.19
C ALA A 146 -6.11 -3.49 14.38
N GLN A 147 -7.21 -4.01 14.93
CA GLN A 147 -8.48 -3.31 15.16
C GLN A 147 -8.58 -2.71 16.58
N TYR A 148 -7.53 -2.78 17.38
CA TYR A 148 -7.56 -2.39 18.79
C TYR A 148 -7.07 -0.96 18.98
N GLN A 149 -7.96 -0.08 19.45
CA GLN A 149 -7.66 1.34 19.65
C GLN A 149 -6.50 1.56 20.61
N ASP A 150 -6.48 0.87 21.72
CA ASP A 150 -5.44 0.98 22.74
C ASP A 150 -4.06 0.56 22.22
N LEU A 151 -4.01 -0.51 21.39
CA LEU A 151 -2.77 -0.96 20.76
C LEU A 151 -2.29 0.03 19.69
N ARG A 152 -3.18 0.55 18.85
CA ARG A 152 -2.86 1.58 17.84
C ARG A 152 -2.29 2.84 18.50
N ARG A 153 -2.97 3.36 19.52
CA ARG A 153 -2.52 4.54 20.26
C ARG A 153 -1.19 4.29 20.99
N ARG A 154 -1.01 3.11 21.59
CA ARG A 154 0.27 2.72 22.18
C ARG A 154 1.38 2.70 21.13
N ALA A 155 1.19 2.04 19.99
CA ALA A 155 2.18 2.01 18.91
C ALA A 155 2.57 3.42 18.45
N CYS A 156 1.58 4.31 18.26
CA CYS A 156 1.84 5.69 17.86
C CYS A 156 2.72 6.43 18.88
N ARG A 157 2.37 6.37 20.17
CA ARG A 157 3.15 7.01 21.23
C ARG A 157 4.57 6.44 21.35
N ASP A 158 4.69 5.12 21.29
CA ASP A 158 5.98 4.43 21.39
C ASP A 158 6.93 4.84 20.26
N LEU A 159 6.44 4.88 19.01
CA LEU A 159 7.28 5.22 17.86
C LEU A 159 7.48 6.74 17.70
N ALA A 160 6.46 7.55 17.98
CA ALA A 160 6.59 9.02 17.93
C ALA A 160 7.59 9.56 18.97
N GLY A 161 7.65 8.92 20.14
CA GLY A 161 8.60 9.25 21.21
C GLY A 161 9.96 8.55 21.10
N MET A 162 10.17 7.70 20.08
CA MET A 162 11.42 6.95 19.94
C MET A 162 12.53 7.83 19.39
N GLU A 163 13.63 7.91 20.14
CA GLU A 163 14.82 8.66 19.77
C GLU A 163 16.07 7.85 20.09
N ILE A 164 17.01 7.79 19.18
CA ILE A 164 18.34 7.18 19.36
C ILE A 164 19.41 8.19 18.97
N ASP A 165 20.11 8.72 19.97
CA ASP A 165 21.19 9.71 19.80
C ASP A 165 20.78 10.89 18.89
N GLY A 166 19.59 11.42 19.07
CA GLY A 166 19.04 12.53 18.30
C GLY A 166 18.37 12.17 16.98
N GLN A 167 18.39 10.89 16.58
CA GLN A 167 17.65 10.40 15.41
C GLN A 167 16.27 9.92 15.80
N CYS A 168 15.24 10.46 15.14
CA CYS A 168 13.83 10.05 15.24
C CYS A 168 13.33 9.54 13.88
N PHE A 169 12.12 8.98 13.85
CA PHE A 169 11.46 8.67 12.58
C PHE A 169 11.04 9.95 11.86
N ASP A 170 11.21 9.99 10.53
CA ASP A 170 10.83 11.12 9.67
C ASP A 170 9.34 11.16 9.35
N GLY A 171 8.66 10.04 9.50
CA GLY A 171 7.23 9.87 9.27
C GLY A 171 6.75 8.52 9.78
N PHE A 172 5.47 8.20 9.51
CA PHE A 172 4.86 6.98 10.02
C PHE A 172 4.01 6.29 8.97
N GLY A 173 4.20 4.97 8.83
CA GLY A 173 3.36 4.10 8.01
C GLY A 173 2.26 3.47 8.86
N ILE A 174 1.00 3.69 8.53
CA ILE A 174 -0.14 3.04 9.18
C ILE A 174 -0.37 1.71 8.45
N GLY A 175 0.07 0.63 9.07
CA GLY A 175 0.06 -0.72 8.50
C GLY A 175 -0.91 -1.66 9.19
N GLY A 176 -0.79 -2.94 8.86
CA GLY A 176 -1.57 -4.02 9.44
C GLY A 176 -2.86 -4.36 8.70
N ALA A 177 -3.46 -5.47 9.07
CA ALA A 177 -4.76 -5.85 8.57
C ALA A 177 -5.84 -4.92 9.14
N ILE A 178 -6.46 -4.13 8.27
CA ILE A 178 -7.50 -3.15 8.61
C ILE A 178 -8.81 -3.61 7.95
N GLU A 179 -9.85 -3.79 8.75
CA GLU A 179 -11.21 -3.94 8.22
C GLU A 179 -11.65 -2.65 7.52
N LYS A 180 -12.16 -2.77 6.29
CA LYS A 180 -12.60 -1.61 5.50
C LYS A 180 -13.56 -0.69 6.26
N ALA A 181 -14.55 -1.26 6.97
CA ALA A 181 -15.52 -0.49 7.76
C ALA A 181 -14.90 0.33 8.91
N ASN A 182 -13.69 -0.01 9.35
CA ASN A 182 -12.99 0.62 10.46
C ASN A 182 -11.85 1.54 10.02
N LEU A 183 -11.54 1.60 8.72
CA LEU A 183 -10.36 2.28 8.19
C LEU A 183 -10.25 3.74 8.66
N GLY A 184 -11.25 4.57 8.40
CA GLY A 184 -11.23 5.99 8.80
C GLY A 184 -11.06 6.16 10.31
N ARG A 185 -11.74 5.32 11.13
CA ARG A 185 -11.63 5.36 12.59
C ARG A 185 -10.22 5.00 13.07
N ILE A 186 -9.58 3.99 12.47
CA ILE A 186 -8.22 3.58 12.82
C ILE A 186 -7.21 4.67 12.46
N VAL A 187 -7.34 5.27 11.28
CA VAL A 187 -6.48 6.40 10.87
C VAL A 187 -6.65 7.57 11.82
N THR A 188 -7.89 7.91 12.22
CA THR A 188 -8.16 8.96 13.21
C THR A 188 -7.43 8.69 14.54
N TRP A 189 -7.50 7.46 15.08
CA TRP A 189 -6.80 7.13 16.31
C TRP A 189 -5.27 7.32 16.20
N CYS A 190 -4.71 7.02 15.03
CA CYS A 190 -3.28 7.24 14.78
C CYS A 190 -2.98 8.75 14.63
N ALA A 191 -3.79 9.48 13.88
CA ALA A 191 -3.59 10.91 13.65
C ALA A 191 -3.68 11.75 14.93
N GLU A 192 -4.51 11.34 15.90
CA GLU A 192 -4.63 12.00 17.20
C GLU A 192 -3.39 11.84 18.11
N GLU A 193 -2.55 10.85 17.87
CA GLU A 193 -1.36 10.54 18.69
C GLU A 193 -0.04 10.86 17.97
N LEU A 194 -0.03 10.87 16.62
CA LEU A 194 1.18 11.11 15.83
C LEU A 194 1.44 12.63 15.68
N PRO A 195 2.71 13.05 15.60
CA PRO A 195 3.06 14.45 15.36
C PRO A 195 2.45 14.98 14.06
N GLU A 196 1.94 16.21 14.12
CA GLU A 196 1.24 16.85 12.99
C GLU A 196 2.22 17.26 11.87
N ASP A 197 3.46 17.54 12.23
CA ASP A 197 4.55 17.94 11.33
C ASP A 197 5.25 16.77 10.62
N ARG A 198 4.78 15.53 10.81
CA ARG A 198 5.37 14.34 10.19
C ARG A 198 4.37 13.59 9.32
N PRO A 199 4.76 13.20 8.09
CA PRO A 199 3.87 12.49 7.16
C PRO A 199 3.31 11.19 7.74
N ARG A 200 2.04 10.93 7.45
CA ARG A 200 1.32 9.70 7.77
C ARG A 200 0.97 8.97 6.47
N HIS A 201 1.68 7.88 6.23
CA HIS A 201 1.50 7.06 5.04
C HIS A 201 0.54 5.90 5.34
N LEU A 202 -0.54 5.76 4.59
CA LEU A 202 -1.48 4.64 4.75
C LEU A 202 -1.19 3.56 3.72
N LEU A 203 -0.74 2.39 4.22
CA LEU A 203 -0.25 1.29 3.40
C LEU A 203 -1.39 0.51 2.71
N GLY A 204 -1.24 0.27 1.41
CA GLY A 204 -2.04 -0.68 0.64
C GLY A 204 -3.44 -0.23 0.24
N ILE A 205 -3.76 1.07 0.25
CA ILE A 205 -5.11 1.62 0.02
C ILE A 205 -5.18 2.42 -1.29
N SER A 206 -6.20 2.14 -2.12
CA SER A 206 -6.44 2.87 -3.39
C SER A 206 -7.90 2.93 -3.85
N GLU A 207 -8.85 2.33 -3.12
CA GLU A 207 -10.26 2.47 -3.49
C GLU A 207 -10.74 3.89 -3.19
N PRO A 208 -11.53 4.52 -4.08
CA PRO A 208 -11.92 5.92 -3.92
C PRO A 208 -12.57 6.25 -2.58
N ASP A 209 -13.51 5.44 -2.13
CA ASP A 209 -14.19 5.63 -0.84
C ASP A 209 -13.22 5.54 0.35
N ASP A 210 -12.23 4.63 0.28
CA ASP A 210 -11.19 4.49 1.29
C ASP A 210 -10.22 5.68 1.28
N LEU A 211 -9.87 6.21 0.08
CA LEU A 211 -9.02 7.40 -0.05
C LEU A 211 -9.68 8.63 0.57
N PHE A 212 -10.97 8.88 0.27
CA PHE A 212 -11.70 9.99 0.90
C PHE A 212 -11.75 9.85 2.43
N ALA A 213 -12.12 8.65 2.92
CA ALA A 213 -12.18 8.40 4.36
C ALA A 213 -10.82 8.57 5.05
N ALA A 214 -9.75 8.10 4.42
CA ALA A 214 -8.40 8.18 4.97
C ALA A 214 -7.84 9.60 4.96
N CYS A 215 -8.00 10.37 3.87
CA CYS A 215 -7.60 11.78 3.83
C CYS A 215 -8.33 12.61 4.88
N ARG A 216 -9.64 12.42 5.02
CA ARG A 216 -10.46 13.07 6.06
C ARG A 216 -9.98 12.74 7.48
N ALA A 217 -9.48 11.53 7.68
CA ALA A 217 -8.97 11.05 8.96
C ALA A 217 -7.51 11.46 9.25
N GLY A 218 -6.82 12.09 8.29
CA GLY A 218 -5.47 12.62 8.46
C GLY A 218 -4.34 11.78 7.87
N ALA A 219 -4.60 10.93 6.86
CA ALA A 219 -3.56 10.30 6.06
C ALA A 219 -3.08 11.26 4.95
N ASP A 220 -1.76 11.31 4.73
CA ASP A 220 -1.11 12.25 3.80
C ASP A 220 -0.70 11.59 2.48
N THR A 221 -0.24 10.33 2.52
CA THR A 221 0.26 9.61 1.35
C THR A 221 -0.20 8.15 1.36
N PHE A 222 -0.16 7.51 0.17
CA PHE A 222 -0.70 6.17 -0.06
C PHE A 222 0.19 5.37 -1.00
N ASP A 223 0.14 4.05 -0.87
CA ASP A 223 0.59 3.10 -1.89
C ASP A 223 -0.49 2.05 -2.13
N CYS A 224 -0.53 1.47 -3.31
CA CYS A 224 -1.34 0.28 -3.57
C CYS A 224 -0.99 -0.42 -4.88
N VAL A 225 -0.92 -1.73 -4.84
CA VAL A 225 -0.76 -2.55 -6.05
C VAL A 225 -2.05 -2.70 -6.86
N ASN A 226 -3.21 -2.30 -6.31
CA ASN A 226 -4.51 -2.61 -6.93
C ASN A 226 -4.70 -1.96 -8.31
N PRO A 227 -4.33 -0.69 -8.56
CA PRO A 227 -4.47 -0.09 -9.89
C PRO A 227 -3.77 -0.90 -10.98
N SER A 228 -2.51 -1.30 -10.77
CA SER A 228 -1.75 -2.11 -11.70
C SER A 228 -2.24 -3.58 -11.77
N ARG A 229 -2.69 -4.15 -10.63
CA ARG A 229 -3.22 -5.52 -10.58
C ARG A 229 -4.50 -5.63 -11.41
N VAL A 230 -5.45 -4.72 -11.27
CA VAL A 230 -6.71 -4.77 -12.03
C VAL A 230 -6.48 -4.41 -13.49
N ALA A 231 -5.53 -3.51 -13.80
CA ALA A 231 -5.12 -3.19 -15.17
C ALA A 231 -4.66 -4.43 -15.93
N ARG A 232 -3.85 -5.29 -15.31
CA ARG A 232 -3.41 -6.56 -15.90
C ARG A 232 -4.55 -7.54 -16.19
N ASN A 233 -5.72 -7.33 -15.61
CA ASN A 233 -6.95 -8.06 -15.86
C ASN A 233 -7.94 -7.27 -16.73
N ALA A 234 -7.45 -6.35 -17.54
CA ALA A 234 -8.21 -5.51 -18.47
C ALA A 234 -9.25 -4.56 -17.81
N ALA A 235 -9.19 -4.38 -16.48
CA ALA A 235 -10.09 -3.45 -15.78
C ALA A 235 -9.49 -2.04 -15.79
N ILE A 236 -10.26 -1.11 -16.32
CA ILE A 236 -9.90 0.30 -16.51
C ILE A 236 -10.70 1.17 -15.53
N TYR A 237 -10.03 2.09 -14.87
CA TYR A 237 -10.65 3.09 -13.99
C TYR A 237 -11.17 4.28 -14.80
N THR A 238 -12.32 4.79 -14.42
CA THR A 238 -12.86 6.08 -14.90
C THR A 238 -13.64 6.75 -13.77
N VAL A 239 -13.95 8.02 -13.93
CA VAL A 239 -14.78 8.76 -12.95
C VAL A 239 -16.18 8.18 -12.79
N ASP A 240 -16.69 7.42 -13.77
CA ASP A 240 -17.98 6.75 -13.74
C ASP A 240 -17.91 5.27 -13.33
N GLY A 241 -16.80 4.85 -12.70
CA GLY A 241 -16.56 3.48 -12.26
C GLY A 241 -15.56 2.73 -13.13
N ARG A 242 -15.58 1.39 -13.06
CA ARG A 242 -14.64 0.50 -13.77
C ARG A 242 -15.31 -0.22 -14.91
N TYR A 243 -14.58 -0.43 -16.00
CA TYR A 243 -15.01 -1.30 -17.09
C TYR A 243 -13.90 -2.25 -17.54
N ASN A 244 -14.29 -3.38 -18.15
CA ASN A 244 -13.34 -4.29 -18.79
C ASN A 244 -13.19 -3.94 -20.26
N VAL A 245 -12.00 -3.47 -20.66
CA VAL A 245 -11.70 -3.08 -22.04
C VAL A 245 -11.62 -4.25 -23.00
N ASP A 246 -11.50 -5.48 -22.50
CA ASP A 246 -11.49 -6.71 -23.34
C ASP A 246 -12.89 -7.15 -23.81
N THR A 247 -13.96 -6.44 -23.43
CA THR A 247 -15.32 -6.74 -23.88
C THR A 247 -15.53 -6.34 -25.35
N ALA A 248 -16.34 -7.11 -26.09
CA ALA A 248 -16.53 -6.96 -27.53
C ALA A 248 -17.00 -5.56 -27.98
N ARG A 249 -17.69 -4.80 -27.12
CA ARG A 249 -18.17 -3.43 -27.39
C ARG A 249 -17.05 -2.48 -27.77
N PHE A 250 -15.81 -2.70 -27.26
CA PHE A 250 -14.67 -1.83 -27.51
C PHE A 250 -13.87 -2.19 -28.77
N ARG A 251 -14.25 -3.24 -29.48
CA ARG A 251 -13.55 -3.71 -30.69
C ARG A 251 -13.39 -2.65 -31.78
N ARG A 252 -14.31 -1.69 -31.84
CA ARG A 252 -14.33 -0.60 -32.84
C ARG A 252 -14.51 0.77 -32.19
N ASP A 253 -14.15 0.88 -30.93
CA ASP A 253 -14.18 2.15 -30.18
C ASP A 253 -12.82 2.83 -30.29
N PHE A 254 -12.74 3.87 -31.09
CA PHE A 254 -11.50 4.60 -31.35
C PHE A 254 -11.26 5.79 -30.40
N GLY A 255 -12.10 5.98 -29.39
CA GLY A 255 -11.87 6.93 -28.30
C GLY A 255 -10.76 6.48 -27.34
N PRO A 256 -10.28 7.39 -26.47
CA PRO A 256 -9.32 7.07 -25.40
C PRO A 256 -9.93 6.19 -24.33
N LEU A 257 -9.15 5.67 -23.36
CA LEU A 257 -9.70 4.92 -22.24
C LEU A 257 -10.64 5.78 -21.39
N GLU A 258 -10.33 7.05 -21.20
CA GLU A 258 -11.16 8.07 -20.56
C GLU A 258 -10.93 9.41 -21.27
N ASP A 259 -12.01 10.14 -21.59
CA ASP A 259 -11.95 11.29 -22.50
C ASP A 259 -11.11 12.44 -21.94
N ASP A 260 -11.21 12.75 -20.65
CA ASP A 260 -10.49 13.84 -19.99
C ASP A 260 -9.17 13.41 -19.33
N CYS A 261 -8.64 12.24 -19.69
CA CYS A 261 -7.40 11.73 -19.13
C CYS A 261 -6.17 12.17 -19.93
N ASP A 262 -5.21 12.77 -19.24
CA ASP A 262 -3.95 13.27 -19.80
C ASP A 262 -2.82 12.24 -19.84
N CYS A 263 -3.08 10.98 -19.45
CA CYS A 263 -2.03 9.96 -19.42
C CYS A 263 -1.53 9.61 -20.83
N TYR A 264 -0.30 9.11 -20.89
CA TYR A 264 0.32 8.66 -22.15
C TYR A 264 -0.57 7.71 -22.95
N THR A 265 -1.26 6.77 -22.29
CA THR A 265 -2.12 5.82 -22.97
C THR A 265 -3.31 6.49 -23.62
N CYS A 266 -4.02 7.37 -22.92
CA CYS A 266 -5.20 8.06 -23.45
C CYS A 266 -4.87 9.02 -24.58
N THR A 267 -3.70 9.67 -24.52
CA THR A 267 -3.27 10.65 -25.54
C THR A 267 -2.72 10.01 -26.82
N HIS A 268 -2.34 8.71 -26.79
CA HIS A 268 -1.68 8.07 -27.94
C HIS A 268 -2.41 6.83 -28.47
N TYR A 269 -3.32 6.21 -27.69
CA TYR A 269 -3.94 4.95 -28.05
C TYR A 269 -5.45 4.96 -27.85
N SER A 270 -6.16 4.17 -28.65
CA SER A 270 -7.61 4.01 -28.58
C SER A 270 -8.01 2.79 -27.75
N ARG A 271 -9.26 2.79 -27.23
CA ARG A 271 -9.88 1.60 -26.58
C ARG A 271 -9.83 0.38 -27.51
N ALA A 272 -10.08 0.56 -28.82
CA ALA A 272 -10.02 -0.54 -29.79
C ALA A 272 -8.62 -1.16 -29.88
N TYR A 273 -7.56 -0.35 -29.84
CA TYR A 273 -6.19 -0.86 -29.86
C TYR A 273 -5.85 -1.63 -28.58
N ILE A 274 -6.16 -1.06 -27.40
CA ILE A 274 -5.95 -1.73 -26.10
C ILE A 274 -6.76 -3.04 -26.04
N HIS A 275 -8.04 -3.01 -26.48
CA HIS A 275 -8.86 -4.22 -26.60
C HIS A 275 -8.18 -5.28 -27.48
N HIS A 276 -7.65 -4.89 -28.65
CA HIS A 276 -6.95 -5.79 -29.53
C HIS A 276 -5.73 -6.43 -28.86
N LEU A 277 -4.90 -5.63 -28.19
CA LEU A 277 -3.73 -6.14 -27.47
C LEU A 277 -4.10 -7.17 -26.39
N PHE A 278 -5.15 -6.93 -25.59
CA PHE A 278 -5.63 -7.92 -24.62
C PHE A 278 -6.12 -9.20 -25.28
N LYS A 279 -6.84 -9.11 -26.41
CA LYS A 279 -7.29 -10.28 -27.15
C LYS A 279 -6.14 -11.06 -27.79
N ALA A 280 -5.11 -10.36 -28.23
CA ALA A 280 -3.88 -10.95 -28.76
C ALA A 280 -2.93 -11.47 -27.66
N LYS A 281 -3.23 -11.21 -26.37
CA LYS A 281 -2.39 -11.53 -25.19
C LYS A 281 -1.00 -10.87 -25.24
N GLU A 282 -0.93 -9.69 -25.81
CA GLU A 282 0.29 -8.87 -25.84
C GLU A 282 0.54 -8.21 -24.49
N LEU A 283 1.74 -8.33 -23.94
CA LEU A 283 2.10 -7.75 -22.64
C LEU A 283 2.01 -6.22 -22.61
N LEU A 284 2.14 -5.58 -23.76
CA LEU A 284 1.98 -4.13 -23.90
C LEU A 284 0.60 -3.66 -23.43
N ALA A 285 -0.45 -4.49 -23.56
CA ALA A 285 -1.78 -4.19 -23.01
C ALA A 285 -1.72 -3.89 -21.51
N ASN A 286 -1.00 -4.72 -20.76
CA ASN A 286 -0.86 -4.58 -19.31
C ASN A 286 -0.13 -3.28 -18.95
N THR A 287 0.94 -2.96 -19.68
CA THR A 287 1.71 -1.72 -19.48
C THR A 287 0.85 -0.49 -19.71
N LEU A 288 0.17 -0.41 -20.86
CA LEU A 288 -0.64 0.73 -21.23
C LEU A 288 -1.84 0.92 -20.29
N ALA A 289 -2.52 -0.16 -19.92
CA ALA A 289 -3.62 -0.11 -18.96
C ALA A 289 -3.14 0.31 -17.55
N THR A 290 -1.94 -0.13 -17.13
CA THR A 290 -1.33 0.27 -15.85
C THR A 290 -1.01 1.76 -15.85
N ILE A 291 -0.38 2.30 -16.88
CA ILE A 291 -0.08 3.74 -16.99
C ILE A 291 -1.35 4.58 -16.79
N HIS A 292 -2.47 4.14 -17.39
CA HIS A 292 -3.74 4.85 -17.22
C HIS A 292 -4.26 4.76 -15.78
N ASN A 293 -4.36 3.56 -15.22
CA ASN A 293 -4.94 3.37 -13.88
C ASN A 293 -4.10 4.07 -12.79
N GLU A 294 -2.77 4.02 -12.88
CA GLU A 294 -1.88 4.74 -11.96
C GLU A 294 -2.07 6.26 -12.05
N ARG A 295 -2.08 6.81 -13.28
CA ARG A 295 -2.32 8.24 -13.48
C ARG A 295 -3.69 8.67 -12.95
N TRP A 296 -4.71 7.85 -13.18
CA TRP A 296 -6.06 8.08 -12.69
C TRP A 296 -6.09 8.16 -11.15
N THR A 297 -5.45 7.20 -10.47
CA THR A 297 -5.40 7.14 -9.00
C THR A 297 -4.65 8.34 -8.42
N VAL A 298 -3.48 8.69 -8.98
CA VAL A 298 -2.70 9.87 -8.56
C VAL A 298 -3.52 11.14 -8.75
N ARG A 299 -4.19 11.30 -9.90
CA ARG A 299 -5.05 12.45 -10.18
C ARG A 299 -6.20 12.58 -9.18
N LEU A 300 -6.82 11.47 -8.79
CA LEU A 300 -7.86 11.48 -7.76
C LEU A 300 -7.32 12.01 -6.42
N VAL A 301 -6.17 11.52 -5.97
CA VAL A 301 -5.56 12.00 -4.71
C VAL A 301 -5.18 13.48 -4.80
N ASP A 302 -4.68 13.96 -5.95
CA ASP A 302 -4.41 15.38 -6.17
C ASP A 302 -5.70 16.23 -6.11
N GLN A 303 -6.80 15.74 -6.65
CA GLN A 303 -8.11 16.40 -6.57
C GLN A 303 -8.65 16.43 -5.15
N ILE A 304 -8.53 15.32 -4.39
CA ILE A 304 -8.90 15.27 -2.97
C ILE A 304 -8.10 16.32 -2.18
N ARG A 305 -6.77 16.37 -2.38
CA ARG A 305 -5.91 17.38 -1.75
C ARG A 305 -6.33 18.80 -2.11
N GLY A 306 -6.62 19.08 -3.37
CA GLY A 306 -7.14 20.37 -3.82
C GLY A 306 -8.44 20.74 -3.12
N ALA A 307 -9.39 19.83 -3.04
CA ALA A 307 -10.67 20.02 -2.37
C ALA A 307 -10.52 20.22 -0.85
N MET A 308 -9.56 19.54 -0.21
CA MET A 308 -9.23 19.80 1.21
C MET A 308 -8.69 21.21 1.41
N CYS A 309 -7.77 21.66 0.56
CA CYS A 309 -7.17 22.99 0.67
C CYS A 309 -8.20 24.13 0.41
N SER A 310 -9.20 23.90 -0.46
CA SER A 310 -10.28 24.87 -0.71
C SER A 310 -11.43 24.79 0.29
N GLY A 311 -11.51 23.76 1.10
CA GLY A 311 -12.61 23.51 2.05
C GLY A 311 -13.84 22.86 1.42
N ASP A 312 -13.73 22.31 0.20
CA ASP A 312 -14.85 21.77 -0.59
C ASP A 312 -14.90 20.23 -0.60
N LEU A 313 -14.17 19.57 0.31
CA LEU A 313 -14.02 18.11 0.30
C LEU A 313 -15.35 17.36 0.30
N ASP A 314 -16.34 17.81 1.11
CA ASP A 314 -17.64 17.14 1.23
C ASP A 314 -18.45 17.22 -0.07
N ALA A 315 -18.42 18.38 -0.74
CA ALA A 315 -19.08 18.57 -2.02
C ALA A 315 -18.41 17.72 -3.11
N PHE A 316 -17.09 17.72 -3.17
CA PHE A 316 -16.31 16.93 -4.12
C PHE A 316 -16.53 15.43 -3.92
N GLU A 317 -16.47 14.93 -2.68
CA GLU A 317 -16.74 13.52 -2.36
C GLU A 317 -18.14 13.12 -2.80
N THR A 318 -19.15 13.93 -2.47
CA THR A 318 -20.56 13.65 -2.85
C THR A 318 -20.72 13.54 -4.35
N GLU A 319 -20.18 14.48 -5.12
CA GLU A 319 -20.25 14.46 -6.58
C GLU A 319 -19.49 13.26 -7.17
N PHE A 320 -18.23 13.07 -6.75
CA PHE A 320 -17.39 12.00 -7.25
C PHE A 320 -17.97 10.62 -6.95
N MET A 321 -18.32 10.36 -5.68
CA MET A 321 -18.87 9.08 -5.26
C MET A 321 -20.27 8.84 -5.84
N GLY A 322 -21.05 9.89 -6.06
CA GLY A 322 -22.32 9.81 -6.80
C GLY A 322 -22.12 9.26 -8.21
N ARG A 323 -21.15 9.76 -8.95
CA ARG A 323 -20.78 9.26 -10.29
C ARG A 323 -20.19 7.85 -10.22
N TRP A 324 -19.18 7.64 -9.35
CA TRP A 324 -18.50 6.36 -9.18
C TRP A 324 -19.49 5.23 -8.86
N ASN A 325 -20.45 5.47 -7.97
CA ASN A 325 -21.42 4.47 -7.50
C ASN A 325 -22.66 4.35 -8.40
N ALA A 326 -22.93 5.29 -9.30
CA ALA A 326 -24.10 5.24 -10.17
C ALA A 326 -24.24 3.91 -10.93
N ASN A 327 -23.11 3.26 -11.20
CA ASN A 327 -23.01 1.94 -11.83
C ASN A 327 -22.46 0.85 -10.87
N GLY A 328 -22.62 1.04 -9.55
CA GLY A 328 -22.15 0.12 -8.51
C GLY A 328 -20.61 0.02 -8.42
N GLY A 329 -19.89 1.12 -8.71
CA GLY A 329 -18.42 1.12 -8.77
C GLY A 329 -17.83 0.23 -9.89
N ARG A 330 -18.71 -0.44 -10.62
CA ARG A 330 -18.43 -1.22 -11.81
C ARG A 330 -19.35 -0.69 -12.90
N LEU A 331 -18.82 -0.30 -14.04
CA LEU A 331 -19.67 -0.01 -15.19
C LEU A 331 -20.64 -1.18 -15.39
N ALA A 332 -21.93 -0.87 -15.38
CA ALA A 332 -22.98 -1.86 -15.57
C ALA A 332 -22.62 -2.77 -16.75
N LYS A 333 -22.81 -4.08 -16.55
CA LYS A 333 -22.85 -5.01 -17.68
C LYS A 333 -23.98 -4.48 -18.58
N VAL A 334 -23.62 -3.75 -19.62
CA VAL A 334 -24.57 -3.43 -20.67
C VAL A 334 -24.83 -4.76 -21.37
N ASN A 335 -26.06 -5.26 -21.18
CA ASN A 335 -26.60 -6.46 -21.85
C ASN A 335 -26.51 -6.33 -23.37
#